data_4838ab52074da5ca4fa4f8695777cb1c
#
_entry.id   4838ab52074da5ca4fa4f8695777cb1c
#
_cell.length_a   1.000
_cell.length_b   1.000
_cell.length_c   1.000
_cell.angle_alpha   90.00
_cell.angle_beta   90.00
_cell.angle_gamma   90.00
#
_symmetry.space_group_name_H-M   'P 1'
#
loop_
_entity.id
_entity.type
_entity.pdbx_description
1 polymer ?
#
loop_
_entity_poly.entity_id
_entity_poly.type
_entity_poly.pdbx_seq_one_letter_code
_entity_poly.pdbx_strand_id
1 'polypeptide(L)'
;MTPSAMLDALKTSIIENFGDVTYGMAQAALTVKYVDTRCGLVIVRCGRDESQAVRAAVGVMQEVRGRSARCGTRFVGGTLETTREACVKSTREKLRALVDAGRLKEDEIDALLEAQKKILDTVSH
;
A
#
# COMPACT_ATOMS: atom_id res chain seq x y z
N MET A 1 1.35 10.76 5.65
CA MET A 1 0.84 9.45 6.13
C MET A 1 2.01 8.59 6.59
N THR A 2 1.84 7.85 7.66
CA THR A 2 2.85 6.95 8.20
C THR A 2 2.33 5.52 8.19
N PRO A 3 3.22 4.51 8.28
CA PRO A 3 2.77 3.12 8.43
C PRO A 3 1.85 2.92 9.64
N SER A 4 2.14 3.58 10.76
CA SER A 4 1.31 3.51 11.96
C SER A 4 -0.11 4.07 11.73
N ALA A 5 -0.21 5.21 11.04
CA ALA A 5 -1.50 5.80 10.71
C ALA A 5 -2.33 4.90 9.80
N MET A 6 -1.69 4.29 8.81
CA MET A 6 -2.35 3.36 7.91
C MET A 6 -2.80 2.09 8.63
N LEU A 7 -1.97 1.56 9.53
CA LEU A 7 -2.31 0.38 10.31
C LEU A 7 -3.52 0.67 11.22
N ASP A 8 -3.57 1.82 11.89
CA ASP A 8 -4.69 2.21 12.71
C ASP A 8 -5.99 2.32 11.90
N ALA A 9 -5.91 2.89 10.70
CA ALA A 9 -7.06 3.00 9.80
C ALA A 9 -7.56 1.63 9.35
N LEU A 10 -6.65 0.71 9.02
CA LEU A 10 -7.00 -0.66 8.67
C LEU A 10 -7.65 -1.39 9.83
N LYS A 11 -7.09 -1.28 11.04
CA LYS A 11 -7.66 -1.86 12.24
C LYS A 11 -9.10 -1.39 12.45
N THR A 12 -9.32 -0.10 12.40
CA THR A 12 -10.64 0.49 12.56
C THR A 12 -11.62 -0.04 11.50
N SER A 13 -11.20 -0.07 10.25
CA SER A 13 -12.03 -0.57 9.15
C SER A 13 -12.38 -2.05 9.30
N ILE A 14 -11.41 -2.87 9.69
CA ILE A 14 -11.65 -4.30 9.92
C ILE A 14 -12.66 -4.50 11.05
N ILE A 15 -12.49 -3.81 12.16
CA ILE A 15 -13.39 -3.93 13.33
C ILE A 15 -14.80 -3.45 12.97
N GLU A 16 -14.93 -2.29 12.33
CA GLU A 16 -16.22 -1.72 11.98
C GLU A 16 -17.00 -2.56 10.96
N ASN A 17 -16.32 -3.20 10.02
CA ASN A 17 -16.97 -3.93 8.93
C ASN A 17 -17.03 -5.44 9.14
N PHE A 18 -16.12 -6.01 9.92
CA PHE A 18 -15.99 -7.46 10.10
C PHE A 18 -15.96 -7.91 11.56
N GLY A 19 -15.84 -6.98 12.51
CA GLY A 19 -15.88 -7.25 13.93
C GLY A 19 -14.53 -7.55 14.58
N ASP A 20 -14.55 -7.58 15.91
CA ASP A 20 -13.34 -7.77 16.73
C ASP A 20 -12.67 -9.13 16.53
N VAL A 21 -13.48 -10.18 16.31
CA VAL A 21 -12.93 -11.53 16.12
C VAL A 21 -12.10 -11.60 14.85
N THR A 22 -12.60 -11.02 13.75
CA THR A 22 -11.86 -10.97 12.48
C THR A 22 -10.55 -10.22 12.66
N TYR A 23 -10.57 -9.07 13.34
CA TYR A 23 -9.34 -8.33 13.62
C TYR A 23 -8.38 -9.14 14.50
N GLY A 24 -8.90 -9.81 15.54
CA GLY A 24 -8.11 -10.66 16.42
C GLY A 24 -7.38 -11.77 15.66
N MET A 25 -8.02 -12.34 14.64
CA MET A 25 -7.41 -13.36 13.81
C MET A 25 -6.36 -12.78 12.84
N ALA A 26 -6.57 -11.56 12.36
CA ALA A 26 -5.69 -10.93 11.38
C ALA A 26 -4.46 -10.24 12.01
N GLN A 27 -4.59 -9.76 13.27
CA GLN A 27 -3.62 -8.82 13.85
C GLN A 27 -2.19 -9.35 13.93
N ALA A 28 -2.00 -10.65 14.14
CA ALA A 28 -0.67 -11.24 14.32
C ALA A 28 0.22 -11.07 13.08
N ALA A 29 -0.37 -11.13 11.89
CA ALA A 29 0.35 -11.03 10.63
C ALA A 29 0.16 -9.68 9.94
N LEU A 30 -0.80 -8.87 10.40
CA LEU A 30 -1.12 -7.59 9.76
C LEU A 30 -0.05 -6.55 10.06
N THR A 31 0.65 -6.12 9.03
CA THR A 31 1.72 -5.14 9.13
C THR A 31 1.72 -4.25 7.90
N VAL A 32 1.89 -2.95 8.10
CA VAL A 32 2.12 -2.01 6.99
C VAL A 32 3.63 -1.91 6.79
N LYS A 33 4.11 -2.41 5.66
CA LYS A 33 5.54 -2.53 5.35
C LYS A 33 6.12 -1.30 4.67
N TYR A 34 5.30 -0.56 3.94
CA TYR A 34 5.78 0.55 3.14
C TYR A 34 4.65 1.52 2.85
N VAL A 35 4.92 2.80 2.97
CA VAL A 35 3.99 3.88 2.60
C VAL A 35 4.75 4.88 1.76
N ASP A 36 4.23 5.16 0.56
CA ASP A 36 4.76 6.19 -0.32
C ASP A 36 3.65 7.17 -0.65
N THR A 37 3.68 8.34 0.00
CA THR A 37 2.66 9.37 -0.17
C THR A 37 2.76 10.07 -1.51
N ARG A 38 3.95 10.10 -2.13
CA ARG A 38 4.16 10.72 -3.44
C ARG A 38 3.46 9.95 -4.55
N CYS A 39 3.53 8.63 -4.48
CA CYS A 39 2.92 7.75 -5.47
C CYS A 39 1.56 7.22 -5.03
N GLY A 40 1.19 7.43 -3.77
CA GLY A 40 -0.05 6.91 -3.22
C GLY A 40 -0.08 5.39 -3.12
N LEU A 41 1.05 4.77 -2.80
CA LEU A 41 1.19 3.32 -2.70
C LEU A 41 1.48 2.88 -1.27
N VAL A 42 0.90 1.76 -0.89
CA VAL A 42 1.09 1.14 0.42
C VAL A 42 1.29 -0.35 0.22
N ILE A 43 2.25 -0.93 0.92
CA ILE A 43 2.45 -2.38 0.98
C ILE A 43 2.00 -2.87 2.35
N VAL A 44 1.05 -3.79 2.35
CA VAL A 44 0.50 -4.39 3.57
C VAL A 44 0.76 -5.89 3.54
N ARG A 45 1.29 -6.42 4.64
CA ARG A 45 1.40 -7.86 4.86
C ARG A 45 0.21 -8.33 5.69
N CYS A 46 -0.41 -9.42 5.29
CA CYS A 46 -1.45 -10.06 6.07
C CYS A 46 -1.39 -11.58 5.90
N GLY A 47 -2.09 -12.29 6.76
CA GLY A 47 -2.24 -13.73 6.63
C GLY A 47 -3.05 -14.09 5.39
N ARG A 48 -2.74 -15.23 4.79
CA ARG A 48 -3.43 -15.69 3.58
C ARG A 48 -4.94 -15.86 3.83
N ASP A 49 -5.32 -16.42 4.97
CA ASP A 49 -6.71 -16.70 5.30
C ASP A 49 -7.53 -15.43 5.55
N GLU A 50 -6.88 -14.34 5.96
CA GLU A 50 -7.53 -13.06 6.23
C GLU A 50 -7.44 -12.07 5.06
N SER A 51 -6.80 -12.47 3.97
CA SER A 51 -6.52 -11.55 2.85
C SER A 51 -7.78 -10.95 2.23
N GLN A 52 -8.85 -11.73 2.10
CA GLN A 52 -10.10 -11.22 1.55
C GLN A 52 -10.75 -10.17 2.47
N ALA A 53 -10.75 -10.40 3.78
CA ALA A 53 -11.30 -9.44 4.74
C ALA A 53 -10.47 -8.15 4.75
N VAL A 54 -9.14 -8.26 4.70
CA VAL A 54 -8.24 -7.10 4.66
C VAL A 54 -8.46 -6.30 3.37
N ARG A 55 -8.57 -6.96 2.22
CA ARG A 55 -8.84 -6.29 0.94
C ARG A 55 -10.18 -5.56 0.96
N ALA A 56 -11.21 -6.20 1.49
CA ALA A 56 -12.53 -5.58 1.59
C ALA A 56 -12.50 -4.37 2.54
N ALA A 57 -11.80 -4.49 3.68
CA ALA A 57 -11.63 -3.38 4.62
C ALA A 57 -10.90 -2.20 3.99
N VAL A 58 -9.87 -2.44 3.17
CA VAL A 58 -9.18 -1.40 2.41
C VAL A 58 -10.13 -0.72 1.44
N GLY A 59 -10.95 -1.48 0.72
CA GLY A 59 -11.86 -0.95 -0.28
C GLY A 59 -12.98 -0.07 0.28
N VAL A 60 -13.37 -0.27 1.54
CA VAL A 60 -14.43 0.53 2.16
C VAL A 60 -13.90 1.65 3.05
N MET A 61 -12.59 1.76 3.23
CA MET A 61 -11.99 2.87 3.98
C MET A 61 -12.28 4.21 3.31
N GLN A 62 -12.69 5.18 4.10
CA GLN A 62 -12.99 6.53 3.62
C GLN A 62 -12.04 7.58 4.15
N GLU A 63 -11.31 7.26 5.22
CA GLU A 63 -10.40 8.22 5.83
C GLU A 63 -9.23 7.54 6.54
N VAL A 64 -8.15 8.28 6.68
CA VAL A 64 -6.98 7.93 7.49
C VAL A 64 -6.68 9.13 8.37
N ARG A 65 -6.79 8.95 9.69
CA ARG A 65 -6.60 10.02 10.70
C ARG A 65 -7.39 11.30 10.37
N GLY A 66 -8.67 11.11 10.04
CA GLY A 66 -9.57 12.23 9.78
C GLY A 66 -9.43 12.87 8.40
N ARG A 67 -8.48 12.43 7.59
CA ARG A 67 -8.33 12.89 6.21
C ARG A 67 -9.00 11.92 5.26
N SER A 68 -9.77 12.47 4.31
CA SER A 68 -10.38 11.67 3.26
C SER A 68 -9.34 10.89 2.49
N ALA A 69 -9.55 9.59 2.37
CA ALA A 69 -8.69 8.72 1.59
C ALA A 69 -9.53 7.59 1.00
N ARG A 70 -9.32 7.31 -0.28
CA ARG A 70 -9.91 6.13 -0.92
C ARG A 70 -8.79 5.21 -1.35
N CYS A 71 -8.94 3.95 -1.01
CA CYS A 71 -7.92 2.95 -1.29
C CYS A 71 -8.53 1.81 -2.10
N GLY A 72 -7.69 1.17 -2.88
CA GLY A 72 -8.05 -0.03 -3.62
C GLY A 72 -6.84 -0.94 -3.72
N THR A 73 -7.09 -2.22 -3.91
CA THR A 73 -6.01 -3.18 -4.06
C THR A 73 -5.59 -3.25 -5.52
N ARG A 74 -4.30 -3.00 -5.78
CA ARG A 74 -3.73 -3.09 -7.13
C ARG A 74 -3.08 -4.44 -7.42
N PHE A 75 -2.56 -5.09 -6.36
CA PHE A 75 -1.80 -6.32 -6.52
C PHE A 75 -1.85 -7.14 -5.24
N VAL A 76 -1.97 -8.46 -5.39
CA VAL A 76 -1.85 -9.40 -4.28
C VAL A 76 -0.79 -10.42 -4.66
N GLY A 77 0.30 -10.46 -3.91
CA GLY A 77 1.41 -11.37 -4.15
C GLY A 77 1.68 -12.29 -2.98
N GLY A 78 2.24 -13.44 -3.28
CA GLY A 78 2.63 -14.42 -2.27
C GLY A 78 3.98 -14.14 -1.62
N THR A 79 4.79 -13.25 -2.20
CA THR A 79 6.12 -12.93 -1.70
C THR A 79 6.36 -11.44 -1.67
N LEU A 80 7.28 -11.00 -0.82
CA LEU A 80 7.69 -9.60 -0.77
C LEU A 80 8.37 -9.16 -2.06
N GLU A 81 9.15 -10.05 -2.67
CA GLU A 81 9.87 -9.77 -3.92
C GLU A 81 8.92 -9.42 -5.06
N THR A 82 7.89 -10.25 -5.29
CA THR A 82 6.90 -9.97 -6.34
C THR A 82 6.10 -8.70 -6.04
N THR A 83 5.84 -8.42 -4.77
CA THR A 83 5.14 -7.21 -4.35
C THR A 83 5.99 -5.96 -4.59
N ARG A 84 7.29 -6.01 -4.31
CA ARG A 84 8.22 -4.91 -4.63
C ARG A 84 8.24 -4.62 -6.13
N GLU A 85 8.31 -5.65 -6.95
CA GLU A 85 8.30 -5.51 -8.42
C GLU A 85 6.99 -4.86 -8.90
N ALA A 86 5.85 -5.30 -8.37
CA ALA A 86 4.56 -4.72 -8.69
C ALA A 86 4.47 -3.24 -8.27
N CYS A 87 5.04 -2.89 -7.13
CA CYS A 87 5.09 -1.52 -6.63
C CYS A 87 5.89 -0.63 -7.59
N VAL A 88 7.07 -1.07 -8.01
CA VAL A 88 7.91 -0.33 -8.95
C VAL A 88 7.22 -0.17 -10.30
N LYS A 89 6.58 -1.23 -10.79
CA LYS A 89 5.82 -1.18 -12.04
C LYS A 89 4.68 -0.16 -11.97
N SER A 90 3.92 -0.15 -10.89
CA SER A 90 2.82 0.80 -10.70
C SER A 90 3.33 2.23 -10.64
N THR A 91 4.46 2.48 -9.98
CA THR A 91 5.09 3.80 -9.94
C THR A 91 5.56 4.23 -11.32
N ARG A 92 6.17 3.32 -12.09
CA ARG A 92 6.62 3.62 -13.45
C ARG A 92 5.45 4.05 -14.34
N GLU A 93 4.32 3.36 -14.24
CA GLU A 93 3.12 3.70 -14.99
C GLU A 93 2.61 5.11 -14.66
N LYS A 94 2.59 5.46 -13.38
CA LYS A 94 2.19 6.81 -12.93
C LYS A 94 3.16 7.89 -13.41
N LEU A 95 4.46 7.63 -13.33
CA LEU A 95 5.48 8.57 -13.80
C LEU A 95 5.41 8.75 -15.32
N ARG A 96 5.17 7.68 -16.06
CA ARG A 96 4.98 7.75 -17.51
C ARG A 96 3.76 8.61 -17.86
N ALA A 97 2.65 8.46 -17.15
CA ALA A 97 1.48 9.29 -17.35
C ALA A 97 1.76 10.77 -17.09
N LEU A 98 2.59 11.08 -16.08
CA LEU A 98 3.00 12.47 -15.80
C LEU A 98 3.88 13.04 -16.91
N VAL A 99 4.77 12.25 -17.49
CA VAL A 99 5.59 12.67 -18.64
C VAL A 99 4.70 12.97 -19.84
N ASP A 100 3.74 12.09 -20.12
CA ASP A 100 2.81 12.25 -21.24
C ASP A 100 1.92 13.49 -21.07
N ALA A 101 1.62 13.87 -19.82
CA ALA A 101 0.87 15.07 -19.49
C ALA A 101 1.74 16.34 -19.43
N GLY A 102 3.04 16.24 -19.68
CA GLY A 102 3.97 17.36 -19.65
C GLY A 102 4.34 17.86 -18.25
N ARG A 103 4.04 17.10 -17.20
CA ARG A 103 4.31 17.48 -15.80
C ARG A 103 5.64 16.99 -15.27
N LEU A 104 6.31 16.12 -15.99
CA LEU A 104 7.56 15.51 -15.59
C LEU A 104 8.43 15.32 -16.83
N LYS A 105 9.76 15.42 -16.68
CA LYS A 105 10.69 15.15 -17.75
C LYS A 105 11.02 13.65 -17.79
N GLU A 106 11.22 13.12 -18.98
CA GLU A 106 11.48 11.69 -19.16
C GLU A 106 12.74 11.22 -18.43
N ASP A 107 13.78 12.03 -18.39
CA ASP A 107 15.03 11.71 -17.69
C ASP A 107 14.89 11.67 -16.16
N GLU A 108 13.82 12.26 -15.60
CA GLU A 108 13.56 12.22 -14.16
C GLU A 108 12.98 10.87 -13.70
N ILE A 109 12.39 10.09 -14.60
CA ILE A 109 11.75 8.80 -14.26
C ILE A 109 12.75 7.84 -13.61
N ASP A 110 13.92 7.67 -14.23
CA ASP A 110 14.93 6.71 -13.76
C ASP A 110 15.45 7.09 -12.37
N ALA A 111 15.68 8.38 -12.13
CA ALA A 111 16.15 8.86 -10.84
C ALA A 111 15.11 8.60 -9.74
N LEU A 112 13.83 8.86 -10.01
CA LEU A 112 12.75 8.66 -9.06
C LEU A 112 12.54 7.16 -8.78
N LEU A 113 12.62 6.31 -9.79
CA LEU A 113 12.50 4.86 -9.61
C LEU A 113 13.67 4.29 -8.82
N GLU A 114 14.90 4.76 -9.06
CA GLU A 114 16.06 4.34 -8.29
C GLU A 114 15.93 4.73 -6.81
N ALA A 115 15.45 5.94 -6.53
CA ALA A 115 15.19 6.37 -5.16
C ALA A 115 14.17 5.48 -4.47
N GLN A 116 13.10 5.11 -5.16
CA GLN A 116 12.08 4.21 -4.63
C GLN A 116 12.64 2.81 -4.38
N LYS A 117 13.39 2.26 -5.32
CA LYS A 117 14.00 0.93 -5.18
C LYS A 117 14.91 0.84 -3.97
N LYS A 118 15.71 1.89 -3.70
CA LYS A 118 16.57 1.93 -2.51
C LYS A 118 15.76 1.84 -1.23
N ILE A 119 14.64 2.55 -1.15
CA ILE A 119 13.76 2.48 0.02
C ILE A 119 13.12 1.10 0.13
N LEU A 120 12.62 0.55 -0.97
CA LEU A 120 11.99 -0.78 -0.98
C LEU A 120 12.97 -1.89 -0.58
N ASP A 121 14.24 -1.77 -0.94
CA ASP A 121 15.26 -2.75 -0.55
C ASP A 121 15.50 -2.79 0.95
N THR A 122 15.15 -1.74 1.69
CA THR A 122 15.22 -1.72 3.15
C THR A 122 14.03 -2.41 3.81
N VAL A 123 12.95 -2.66 3.07
CA VAL A 123 11.76 -3.33 3.58
C VAL A 123 12.04 -4.83 3.72
N SER A 124 11.85 -5.36 4.92
CA SER A 124 12.13 -6.76 5.22
C SER A 124 10.84 -7.55 5.46
N HIS A 125 10.98 -8.86 5.44
CA HIS A 125 9.89 -9.76 5.81
C HIS A 125 9.55 -9.60 7.32
#